data_b9a3edfa4292216a5cc3d0dadb7c6c47
#
_entry.id   b9a3edfa4292216a5cc3d0dadb7c6c47
#
_cell.length_a   1.000
_cell.length_b   1.000
_cell.length_c   1.000
_cell.angle_alpha   90.00
_cell.angle_beta   90.00
_cell.angle_gamma   90.00
#
_symmetry.space_group_name_H-M   'P 1'
#
loop_
_entity.id
_entity.type
_entity.pdbx_description
1 polymer ?
#
loop_
_entity_poly.entity_id
_entity_poly.type
_entity_poly.pdbx_seq_one_letter_code
_entity_poly.pdbx_strand_id
1 'polypeptide(L)'
;MSRADGTAATKHTSIGHGAACGCGASRRHFLAGAAAFGASAALPAMQASAQPAPAKLIDTHHHFYPPQYQKAWGESEDKRKIPHLGVQLAWTREHAFEAMDKAGITTGVLSLPSTPGVWFDAGAEAAHDMARLCCEFGAEMVRDRPGRYGLFAPLSMLDVDATLKEIEYAFDTLKADGINLQSNYGDKWLGHAFYKPILEELNRRKAVIFVHPLVASCCDAHLSVGAFPAIIEVPHDTTRTIVSLLLSGTLTRLRDIKWLFSHGGGTIPFLAGRIEGFYDPKAFSGAKGRGPNGFAPDGIAAEFRRLHYDTANATHPAAMAALQKLVPMSQVTYGTDYPYFAFDQFRELRQLGLAAADLAGIESGNAERLLPRLKT
;
A
#
# COMPACT_ATOMS: atom_id res chain seq x y z
N MET A 1 62.24 0.54 9.22
CA MET A 1 62.45 0.10 10.61
C MET A 1 61.13 -0.46 11.09
N SER A 2 61.12 -1.73 11.11
CA SER A 2 60.95 -2.78 12.14
C SER A 2 59.50 -3.01 12.50
N ARG A 3 58.86 -3.99 11.92
CA ARG A 3 58.42 -5.36 12.27
C ARG A 3 58.00 -5.54 13.76
N ALA A 4 56.79 -6.04 13.97
CA ALA A 4 56.57 -7.25 14.78
C ALA A 4 55.18 -7.86 14.51
N ASP A 5 55.21 -9.14 14.17
CA ASP A 5 54.15 -10.12 14.05
C ASP A 5 53.54 -10.48 15.41
N GLY A 6 52.31 -10.92 15.43
CA GLY A 6 51.68 -11.50 16.62
C GLY A 6 50.48 -12.40 16.23
N THR A 7 50.77 -13.62 15.80
CA THR A 7 49.83 -14.73 15.65
C THR A 7 49.43 -15.29 17.00
N ALA A 8 48.14 -15.42 17.28
CA ALA A 8 47.60 -16.25 18.36
C ALA A 8 46.62 -17.28 17.83
N ALA A 9 47.08 -18.53 17.91
CA ALA A 9 46.30 -19.72 17.63
C ALA A 9 45.36 -20.04 18.79
N THR A 10 44.11 -20.35 18.53
CA THR A 10 43.20 -20.91 19.51
C THR A 10 42.92 -22.40 19.20
N LYS A 11 43.10 -23.18 20.22
CA LYS A 11 43.03 -24.63 20.27
C LYS A 11 41.61 -25.16 20.14
N HIS A 12 41.45 -26.18 19.31
CA HIS A 12 40.31 -27.11 19.32
C HIS A 12 40.40 -28.02 20.57
N THR A 13 39.29 -28.15 21.29
CA THR A 13 39.06 -29.24 22.24
C THR A 13 37.90 -30.08 21.74
N SER A 14 38.22 -31.30 21.37
CA SER A 14 37.32 -32.41 21.12
C SER A 14 36.88 -33.02 22.45
N ILE A 15 35.59 -33.31 22.64
CA ILE A 15 35.08 -34.17 23.68
C ILE A 15 34.28 -35.32 23.05
N GLY A 16 34.67 -36.49 23.48
CA GLY A 16 34.44 -37.78 22.91
C GLY A 16 33.08 -38.41 23.14
N HIS A 17 32.95 -39.53 22.45
CA HIS A 17 31.84 -40.47 22.46
C HIS A 17 31.55 -41.13 23.80
N GLY A 18 30.27 -41.44 24.06
CA GLY A 18 29.84 -42.33 25.13
C GLY A 18 28.47 -42.94 24.90
N ALA A 19 28.50 -44.16 24.47
CA ALA A 19 27.64 -45.29 24.83
C ALA A 19 26.17 -45.35 24.37
N ALA A 20 25.94 -46.38 23.58
CA ALA A 20 24.68 -47.01 23.19
C ALA A 20 23.93 -47.64 24.38
N CYS A 21 22.59 -47.61 24.37
CA CYS A 21 21.74 -48.57 25.02
C CYS A 21 20.64 -48.99 24.08
N GLY A 22 20.69 -50.25 23.62
CA GLY A 22 19.65 -50.91 22.86
C GLY A 22 18.57 -51.44 23.78
N CYS A 23 17.31 -51.33 23.37
CA CYS A 23 16.23 -52.19 23.83
C CYS A 23 15.37 -52.54 22.62
N GLY A 24 15.58 -53.79 22.16
CA GLY A 24 14.73 -54.45 21.19
C GLY A 24 13.38 -54.82 21.81
N ALA A 25 12.31 -54.34 21.24
CA ALA A 25 10.96 -54.84 21.51
C ALA A 25 10.52 -55.72 20.33
N SER A 26 10.39 -57.01 20.65
CA SER A 26 10.03 -58.10 19.78
C SER A 26 8.61 -57.97 19.22
N ARG A 27 8.46 -58.29 17.93
CA ARG A 27 7.19 -58.31 17.16
C ARG A 27 6.18 -59.38 17.56
N ARG A 28 6.29 -60.01 18.74
CA ARG A 28 5.45 -61.14 19.16
C ARG A 28 4.37 -60.85 20.21
N HIS A 29 4.18 -59.63 20.64
CA HIS A 29 3.15 -59.29 21.65
C HIS A 29 1.98 -58.46 21.12
N PHE A 30 1.76 -58.44 19.81
CA PHE A 30 0.66 -57.66 19.22
C PHE A 30 -0.57 -58.50 18.84
N LEU A 31 -0.61 -59.77 19.12
CA LEU A 31 -1.71 -60.67 18.70
C LEU A 31 -2.40 -61.43 19.82
N ALA A 32 -2.44 -60.91 21.01
CA ALA A 32 -3.23 -61.55 22.11
C ALA A 32 -4.01 -60.47 22.90
N GLY A 33 -5.18 -60.08 22.38
CA GLY A 33 -6.03 -59.09 23.08
C GLY A 33 -7.30 -58.70 22.32
N ALA A 34 -7.80 -59.57 21.45
CA ALA A 34 -9.08 -59.36 20.77
C ALA A 34 -10.11 -60.41 21.25
N ALA A 35 -10.68 -60.20 22.42
CA ALA A 35 -12.00 -60.78 22.77
C ALA A 35 -12.54 -60.11 24.06
N ALA A 36 -13.79 -59.64 23.94
CA ALA A 36 -14.69 -59.17 24.99
C ALA A 36 -14.56 -57.74 25.45
N PHE A 37 -15.39 -56.88 24.86
CA PHE A 37 -16.43 -56.13 25.58
C PHE A 37 -17.29 -55.36 24.56
N GLY A 38 -18.47 -55.92 24.24
CA GLY A 38 -19.54 -55.19 23.59
C GLY A 38 -20.16 -54.21 24.60
N ALA A 39 -19.84 -52.96 24.49
CA ALA A 39 -20.61 -51.87 25.06
C ALA A 39 -20.74 -50.80 23.97
N SER A 40 -21.94 -50.65 23.41
CA SER A 40 -22.31 -49.61 22.49
C SER A 40 -22.22 -48.25 23.21
N ALA A 41 -21.02 -47.64 23.23
CA ALA A 41 -20.86 -46.24 23.54
C ALA A 41 -21.14 -45.48 22.26
N ALA A 42 -22.29 -44.83 22.19
CA ALA A 42 -22.55 -43.80 21.15
C ALA A 42 -21.48 -42.73 21.30
N LEU A 43 -20.47 -42.77 20.42
CA LEU A 43 -19.53 -41.67 20.27
C LEU A 43 -20.35 -40.45 19.86
N PRO A 44 -20.25 -39.31 20.57
CA PRO A 44 -20.84 -38.09 20.08
C PRO A 44 -20.20 -37.79 18.71
N ALA A 45 -21.06 -37.62 17.70
CA ALA A 45 -20.62 -37.15 16.39
C ALA A 45 -19.79 -35.88 16.63
N MET A 46 -18.46 -35.95 16.44
CA MET A 46 -17.66 -34.77 16.33
C MET A 46 -18.25 -33.98 15.17
N GLN A 47 -18.99 -32.93 15.51
CA GLN A 47 -19.35 -31.93 14.54
C GLN A 47 -18.01 -31.45 13.96
N ALA A 48 -17.75 -31.81 12.70
CA ALA A 48 -16.69 -31.18 11.96
C ALA A 48 -16.98 -29.66 12.02
N SER A 49 -16.26 -28.97 12.87
CA SER A 49 -16.30 -27.52 12.85
C SER A 49 -15.95 -27.13 11.43
N ALA A 50 -16.93 -26.58 10.68
CA ALA A 50 -16.68 -26.03 9.36
C ALA A 50 -15.47 -25.10 9.53
N GLN A 51 -14.37 -25.42 8.84
CA GLN A 51 -13.25 -24.48 8.79
C GLN A 51 -13.83 -23.14 8.36
N PRO A 52 -13.58 -22.07 9.12
CA PRO A 52 -14.04 -20.76 8.68
C PRO A 52 -13.56 -20.56 7.25
N ALA A 53 -14.45 -20.11 6.37
CA ALA A 53 -14.09 -19.77 5.01
C ALA A 53 -12.81 -18.88 5.06
N PRO A 54 -11.86 -19.08 4.15
CA PRO A 54 -10.65 -18.27 4.16
C PRO A 54 -11.05 -16.80 4.22
N ALA A 55 -10.48 -16.08 5.19
CA ALA A 55 -10.79 -14.68 5.41
C ALA A 55 -10.51 -13.91 4.12
N LYS A 56 -11.49 -13.14 3.64
CA LYS A 56 -11.34 -12.32 2.44
C LYS A 56 -10.24 -11.29 2.69
N LEU A 57 -9.24 -11.22 1.80
CA LEU A 57 -8.14 -10.30 1.88
C LEU A 57 -8.13 -9.42 0.64
N ILE A 58 -8.35 -8.12 0.81
CA ILE A 58 -8.39 -7.12 -0.27
C ILE A 58 -7.16 -6.24 -0.18
N ASP A 59 -6.29 -6.34 -1.18
CA ASP A 59 -5.10 -5.52 -1.33
C ASP A 59 -5.44 -4.25 -2.12
N THR A 60 -5.45 -3.10 -1.46
CA THR A 60 -5.76 -1.80 -2.08
C THR A 60 -4.54 -1.09 -2.67
N HIS A 61 -3.35 -1.72 -2.61
CA HIS A 61 -2.11 -1.18 -3.11
C HIS A 61 -1.35 -2.25 -3.92
N HIS A 62 -1.85 -2.51 -5.14
CA HIS A 62 -1.39 -3.58 -6.00
C HIS A 62 -1.02 -3.03 -7.37
N HIS A 63 0.27 -3.02 -7.72
CA HIS A 63 0.72 -2.44 -8.97
C HIS A 63 0.63 -3.39 -10.14
N PHE A 64 0.44 -2.81 -11.33
CA PHE A 64 0.41 -3.52 -12.59
C PHE A 64 1.23 -2.80 -13.66
N TYR A 65 1.72 -3.56 -14.63
CA TYR A 65 2.65 -3.06 -15.63
C TYR A 65 2.25 -3.52 -17.03
N PRO A 66 1.41 -2.75 -17.75
CA PRO A 66 1.17 -3.00 -19.17
C PRO A 66 2.50 -3.08 -19.92
N PRO A 67 2.68 -3.99 -20.90
CA PRO A 67 3.98 -4.17 -21.58
C PRO A 67 4.56 -2.89 -22.19
N GLN A 68 3.72 -2.05 -22.78
CA GLN A 68 4.16 -0.78 -23.36
C GLN A 68 4.59 0.23 -22.26
N TYR A 69 3.86 0.24 -21.15
CA TYR A 69 4.23 1.04 -19.97
C TYR A 69 5.55 0.57 -19.39
N GLN A 70 5.72 -0.75 -19.20
CA GLN A 70 6.93 -1.36 -18.67
C GLN A 70 8.16 -1.01 -19.54
N LYS A 71 8.01 -1.10 -20.87
CA LYS A 71 9.07 -0.73 -21.82
C LYS A 71 9.45 0.75 -21.71
N ALA A 72 8.46 1.64 -21.82
CA ALA A 72 8.69 3.09 -21.78
C ALA A 72 9.26 3.54 -20.43
N TRP A 73 8.84 2.87 -19.35
CA TRP A 73 9.39 3.10 -18.03
C TRP A 73 10.86 2.70 -17.92
N GLY A 74 11.25 1.51 -18.41
CA GLY A 74 12.64 1.09 -18.48
C GLY A 74 13.51 2.08 -19.28
N GLU A 75 13.04 2.53 -20.45
CA GLU A 75 13.73 3.54 -21.26
C GLU A 75 13.90 4.87 -20.51
N SER A 76 12.91 5.28 -19.72
CA SER A 76 12.99 6.48 -18.89
C SER A 76 13.99 6.35 -17.74
N GLU A 77 14.08 5.19 -17.12
CA GLU A 77 15.07 4.91 -16.08
C GLU A 77 16.49 4.90 -16.66
N ASP A 78 16.70 4.26 -17.82
CA ASP A 78 17.97 4.26 -18.54
C ASP A 78 18.45 5.69 -18.85
N LYS A 79 17.56 6.51 -19.40
CA LYS A 79 17.84 7.92 -19.70
C LYS A 79 18.26 8.70 -18.44
N ARG A 80 17.66 8.41 -17.31
CA ARG A 80 17.94 9.05 -16.03
C ARG A 80 19.06 8.35 -15.22
N LYS A 81 19.61 7.26 -15.75
CA LYS A 81 20.61 6.42 -15.07
C LYS A 81 20.16 5.89 -13.71
N ILE A 82 18.89 5.52 -13.62
CA ILE A 82 18.29 4.90 -12.43
C ILE A 82 18.39 3.38 -12.63
N PRO A 83 18.89 2.62 -11.64
CA PRO A 83 18.93 1.17 -11.73
C PRO A 83 17.53 0.57 -11.80
N HIS A 84 17.32 -0.39 -12.73
CA HIS A 84 16.07 -1.13 -12.82
C HIS A 84 15.87 -2.05 -11.62
N LEU A 85 14.63 -2.16 -11.15
CA LEU A 85 14.23 -3.19 -10.21
C LEU A 85 13.73 -4.42 -10.98
N GLY A 86 14.43 -5.54 -10.82
CA GLY A 86 14.12 -6.77 -11.56
C GLY A 86 12.68 -7.25 -11.41
N VAL A 87 12.05 -6.97 -10.28
CA VAL A 87 10.65 -7.35 -10.00
C VAL A 87 9.64 -6.68 -10.93
N GLN A 88 9.91 -5.45 -11.37
CA GLN A 88 9.05 -4.71 -12.30
C GLN A 88 9.19 -5.27 -13.72
N LEU A 89 10.42 -5.60 -14.13
CA LEU A 89 10.70 -6.19 -15.44
C LEU A 89 10.15 -7.61 -15.58
N ALA A 90 10.08 -8.35 -14.47
CA ALA A 90 9.56 -9.71 -14.43
C ALA A 90 8.03 -9.77 -14.27
N TRP A 91 7.35 -8.64 -14.11
CA TRP A 91 5.91 -8.62 -13.92
C TRP A 91 5.17 -9.08 -15.18
N THR A 92 4.22 -10.01 -15.00
CA THR A 92 3.22 -10.39 -16.00
C THR A 92 1.87 -10.57 -15.30
N ARG A 93 0.78 -10.62 -16.07
CA ARG A 93 -0.57 -10.89 -15.52
C ARG A 93 -0.62 -12.22 -14.77
N GLU A 94 0.03 -13.24 -15.31
CA GLU A 94 0.09 -14.60 -14.77
C GLU A 94 0.85 -14.59 -13.44
N HIS A 95 2.06 -14.00 -13.41
CA HIS A 95 2.86 -13.90 -12.19
C HIS A 95 2.14 -13.12 -11.09
N ALA A 96 1.45 -12.03 -11.44
CA ALA A 96 0.68 -11.26 -10.47
C ALA A 96 -0.46 -12.11 -9.87
N PHE A 97 -1.18 -12.84 -10.71
CA PHE A 97 -2.28 -13.70 -10.28
C PHE A 97 -1.80 -14.85 -9.38
N GLU A 98 -0.74 -15.55 -9.78
CA GLU A 98 -0.12 -16.62 -8.98
C GLU A 98 0.40 -16.10 -7.63
N ALA A 99 0.99 -14.91 -7.62
CA ALA A 99 1.47 -14.27 -6.41
C ALA A 99 0.33 -13.95 -5.44
N MET A 100 -0.80 -13.44 -5.95
CA MET A 100 -2.01 -13.22 -5.15
C MET A 100 -2.53 -14.51 -4.55
N ASP A 101 -2.65 -15.59 -5.35
CA ASP A 101 -3.12 -16.90 -4.88
C ASP A 101 -2.22 -17.45 -3.78
N LYS A 102 -0.91 -17.39 -3.99
CA LYS A 102 0.08 -17.83 -3.00
C LYS A 102 0.00 -17.04 -1.68
N ALA A 103 -0.32 -15.76 -1.76
CA ALA A 103 -0.45 -14.87 -0.61
C ALA A 103 -1.85 -14.93 0.06
N GLY A 104 -2.82 -15.61 -0.55
CA GLY A 104 -4.21 -15.62 -0.08
C GLY A 104 -4.96 -14.31 -0.34
N ILE A 105 -4.47 -13.46 -1.24
CA ILE A 105 -5.14 -12.22 -1.64
C ILE A 105 -6.31 -12.57 -2.56
N THR A 106 -7.51 -12.26 -2.11
CA THR A 106 -8.74 -12.54 -2.88
C THR A 106 -8.96 -11.51 -3.98
N THR A 107 -8.64 -10.25 -3.71
CA THR A 107 -8.83 -9.14 -4.65
C THR A 107 -7.67 -8.16 -4.55
N GLY A 108 -7.02 -7.82 -5.67
CA GLY A 108 -6.03 -6.75 -5.77
C GLY A 108 -6.61 -5.55 -6.51
N VAL A 109 -6.50 -4.34 -5.95
CA VAL A 109 -6.95 -3.12 -6.63
C VAL A 109 -5.77 -2.55 -7.41
N LEU A 110 -5.85 -2.65 -8.74
CA LEU A 110 -4.78 -2.27 -9.65
C LEU A 110 -4.50 -0.77 -9.60
N SER A 111 -3.23 -0.39 -9.51
CA SER A 111 -2.76 0.99 -9.54
C SER A 111 -1.39 1.08 -10.20
N LEU A 112 -1.00 2.24 -10.72
CA LEU A 112 0.36 2.45 -11.22
C LEU A 112 1.31 2.85 -10.08
N PRO A 113 2.57 2.42 -10.14
CA PRO A 113 3.61 2.81 -9.20
C PRO A 113 4.11 4.24 -9.41
N SER A 114 5.09 4.62 -8.61
CA SER A 114 5.63 5.97 -8.57
C SER A 114 6.48 6.39 -9.77
N THR A 115 6.97 5.48 -10.60
CA THR A 115 7.99 5.84 -11.60
C THR A 115 7.66 5.39 -12.99
N PRO A 116 7.78 6.28 -13.89
CA PRO A 116 7.28 7.66 -13.97
C PRO A 116 5.79 7.61 -14.20
N GLY A 117 5.03 7.55 -13.15
CA GLY A 117 3.60 7.31 -13.11
C GLY A 117 2.87 7.47 -14.44
N VAL A 118 3.01 8.59 -15.09
CA VAL A 118 2.32 8.91 -16.34
C VAL A 118 3.14 9.85 -17.24
N TRP A 119 4.42 9.68 -17.33
CA TRP A 119 5.29 10.37 -18.30
C TRP A 119 5.07 11.88 -18.40
N PHE A 120 4.80 12.58 -17.32
CA PHE A 120 4.55 14.01 -17.36
C PHE A 120 5.73 14.83 -17.94
N ASP A 121 6.94 14.30 -17.95
CA ASP A 121 8.12 14.88 -18.57
C ASP A 121 8.17 14.68 -20.09
N ALA A 122 7.33 13.82 -20.65
CA ALA A 122 7.21 13.58 -22.09
C ALA A 122 6.17 14.48 -22.79
N GLY A 123 5.48 15.33 -22.03
CA GLY A 123 4.42 16.21 -22.52
C GLY A 123 3.01 15.69 -22.31
N ALA A 124 2.04 16.58 -22.40
CA ALA A 124 0.66 16.31 -22.00
C ALA A 124 -0.01 15.21 -22.86
N GLU A 125 0.20 15.22 -24.18
CA GLU A 125 -0.38 14.24 -25.11
C GLU A 125 0.13 12.83 -24.83
N ALA A 126 1.47 12.66 -24.80
CA ALA A 126 2.09 11.36 -24.53
C ALA A 126 1.74 10.81 -23.14
N ALA A 127 1.66 11.68 -22.14
CA ALA A 127 1.23 11.30 -20.79
C ALA A 127 -0.24 10.86 -20.76
N HIS A 128 -1.10 11.54 -21.49
CA HIS A 128 -2.51 11.19 -21.65
C HIS A 128 -2.69 9.82 -22.34
N ASP A 129 -2.03 9.61 -23.47
CA ASP A 129 -2.10 8.34 -24.22
C ASP A 129 -1.60 7.17 -23.36
N MET A 130 -0.52 7.36 -22.61
CA MET A 130 -0.02 6.33 -21.71
C MET A 130 -0.99 6.04 -20.56
N ALA A 131 -1.60 7.07 -19.98
CA ALA A 131 -2.62 6.89 -18.94
C ALA A 131 -3.83 6.13 -19.50
N ARG A 132 -4.33 6.48 -20.68
CA ARG A 132 -5.41 5.80 -21.37
C ARG A 132 -5.09 4.31 -21.60
N LEU A 133 -3.91 4.02 -22.17
CA LEU A 133 -3.44 2.65 -22.38
C LEU A 133 -3.46 1.84 -21.08
N CYS A 134 -2.97 2.40 -20.00
CA CYS A 134 -2.95 1.74 -18.70
C CYS A 134 -4.38 1.52 -18.14
N CYS A 135 -5.26 2.50 -18.28
CA CYS A 135 -6.66 2.36 -17.88
C CYS A 135 -7.36 1.21 -18.61
N GLU A 136 -7.19 1.12 -19.93
CA GLU A 136 -7.80 0.07 -20.77
C GLU A 136 -7.27 -1.31 -20.43
N PHE A 137 -5.93 -1.45 -20.26
CA PHE A 137 -5.30 -2.70 -19.85
C PHE A 137 -5.77 -3.17 -18.47
N GLY A 138 -5.84 -2.25 -17.49
CA GLY A 138 -6.35 -2.57 -16.16
C GLY A 138 -7.82 -2.99 -16.18
N ALA A 139 -8.64 -2.29 -16.95
CA ALA A 139 -10.05 -2.65 -17.14
C ALA A 139 -10.23 -4.02 -17.84
N GLU A 140 -9.36 -4.38 -18.76
CA GLU A 140 -9.31 -5.72 -19.35
C GLU A 140 -9.03 -6.78 -18.29
N MET A 141 -7.98 -6.59 -17.44
CA MET A 141 -7.68 -7.52 -16.34
C MET A 141 -8.87 -7.72 -15.40
N VAL A 142 -9.60 -6.65 -15.08
CA VAL A 142 -10.81 -6.73 -14.24
C VAL A 142 -11.91 -7.56 -14.94
N ARG A 143 -12.12 -7.38 -16.24
CA ARG A 143 -13.11 -8.16 -17.03
C ARG A 143 -12.72 -9.63 -17.15
N ASP A 144 -11.44 -9.91 -17.38
CA ASP A 144 -10.94 -11.28 -17.57
C ASP A 144 -11.04 -12.13 -16.31
N ARG A 145 -10.97 -11.49 -15.12
CA ARG A 145 -11.03 -12.18 -13.83
C ARG A 145 -11.95 -11.43 -12.83
N PRO A 146 -13.27 -11.53 -13.02
CA PRO A 146 -14.25 -10.86 -12.17
C PRO A 146 -14.05 -11.22 -10.68
N GLY A 147 -14.09 -10.20 -9.82
CA GLY A 147 -13.89 -10.36 -8.37
C GLY A 147 -12.43 -10.46 -7.92
N ARG A 148 -11.48 -10.76 -8.84
CA ARG A 148 -10.07 -10.86 -8.51
C ARG A 148 -9.33 -9.52 -8.59
N TYR A 149 -9.84 -8.59 -9.38
CA TYR A 149 -9.25 -7.26 -9.52
C TYR A 149 -10.29 -6.15 -9.39
N GLY A 150 -9.86 -5.04 -8.79
CA GLY A 150 -10.42 -3.72 -8.90
C GLY A 150 -9.49 -2.81 -9.69
N LEU A 151 -9.91 -1.58 -10.02
CA LEU A 151 -9.09 -0.63 -10.77
C LEU A 151 -9.18 0.78 -10.18
N PHE A 152 -8.05 1.32 -9.78
CA PHE A 152 -7.82 2.75 -9.67
C PHE A 152 -7.24 3.24 -11.01
N ALA A 153 -8.05 3.92 -11.82
CA ALA A 153 -7.66 4.40 -13.14
C ALA A 153 -6.64 5.55 -13.02
N PRO A 154 -5.43 5.44 -13.61
CA PRO A 154 -4.43 6.50 -13.58
C PRO A 154 -4.82 7.69 -14.47
N LEU A 155 -4.52 8.91 -14.01
CA LEU A 155 -4.71 10.16 -14.77
C LEU A 155 -3.39 10.89 -14.97
N SER A 156 -3.23 11.53 -16.13
CA SER A 156 -2.02 12.29 -16.47
C SER A 156 -1.93 13.65 -15.77
N MET A 157 -3.05 14.30 -15.49
CA MET A 157 -3.16 15.57 -14.74
C MET A 157 -2.44 16.79 -15.35
N LEU A 158 -1.95 16.72 -16.58
CA LEU A 158 -1.17 17.80 -17.22
C LEU A 158 -2.02 18.77 -18.05
N ASP A 159 -3.18 18.33 -18.52
CA ASP A 159 -4.16 19.12 -19.25
C ASP A 159 -5.52 18.92 -18.59
N VAL A 160 -6.17 20.03 -18.23
CA VAL A 160 -7.42 20.00 -17.46
C VAL A 160 -8.56 19.38 -18.28
N ASP A 161 -8.71 19.83 -19.54
CA ASP A 161 -9.85 19.39 -20.38
C ASP A 161 -9.68 17.92 -20.79
N ALA A 162 -8.47 17.49 -21.11
CA ALA A 162 -8.18 16.09 -21.40
C ALA A 162 -8.40 15.23 -20.15
N THR A 163 -7.96 15.66 -18.97
CA THR A 163 -8.16 14.93 -17.73
C THR A 163 -9.65 14.79 -17.35
N LEU A 164 -10.44 15.84 -17.57
CA LEU A 164 -11.90 15.76 -17.33
C LEU A 164 -12.57 14.71 -18.21
N LYS A 165 -12.17 14.62 -19.49
CA LYS A 165 -12.66 13.56 -20.42
C LYS A 165 -12.20 12.17 -19.97
N GLU A 166 -10.97 12.03 -19.46
CA GLU A 166 -10.48 10.77 -18.92
C GLU A 166 -11.23 10.33 -17.66
N ILE A 167 -11.61 11.24 -16.80
CA ILE A 167 -12.47 10.95 -15.63
C ILE A 167 -13.80 10.38 -16.06
N GLU A 168 -14.44 11.01 -17.05
CA GLU A 168 -15.70 10.51 -17.63
C GLU A 168 -15.50 9.09 -18.21
N TYR A 169 -14.48 8.90 -19.03
CA TYR A 169 -14.18 7.62 -19.64
C TYR A 169 -13.88 6.53 -18.60
N ALA A 170 -13.09 6.82 -17.60
CA ALA A 170 -12.73 5.88 -16.54
C ALA A 170 -13.95 5.40 -15.76
N PHE A 171 -14.84 6.29 -15.35
CA PHE A 171 -16.00 5.93 -14.56
C PHE A 171 -17.18 5.44 -15.41
N ASP A 172 -17.45 6.10 -16.54
CA ASP A 172 -18.69 5.88 -17.28
C ASP A 172 -18.54 4.78 -18.34
N THR A 173 -17.32 4.56 -18.87
CA THR A 173 -17.02 3.50 -19.84
C THR A 173 -16.32 2.31 -19.20
N LEU A 174 -15.18 2.54 -18.55
CA LEU A 174 -14.37 1.46 -17.99
C LEU A 174 -14.89 0.93 -16.66
N LYS A 175 -15.78 1.66 -15.98
CA LYS A 175 -16.34 1.31 -14.67
C LYS A 175 -15.25 1.13 -13.60
N ALA A 176 -14.26 2.02 -13.61
CA ALA A 176 -13.21 2.03 -12.59
C ALA A 176 -13.79 2.16 -11.18
N ASP A 177 -13.13 1.57 -10.18
CA ASP A 177 -13.52 1.66 -8.77
C ASP A 177 -13.16 3.00 -8.15
N GLY A 178 -12.13 3.64 -8.70
CA GLY A 178 -11.65 4.94 -8.28
C GLY A 178 -10.56 5.44 -9.23
N ILE A 179 -9.84 6.45 -8.78
CA ILE A 179 -8.77 7.11 -9.55
C ILE A 179 -7.44 6.94 -8.84
N ASN A 180 -6.38 6.66 -9.60
CA ASN A 180 -5.00 6.71 -9.13
C ASN A 180 -4.36 8.04 -9.52
N LEU A 181 -3.93 8.80 -8.53
CA LEU A 181 -3.14 10.01 -8.72
C LEU A 181 -1.73 9.84 -8.14
N GLN A 182 -0.78 10.56 -8.71
CA GLN A 182 0.54 10.70 -8.10
C GLN A 182 0.52 11.85 -7.06
N SER A 183 1.42 11.81 -6.10
CA SER A 183 1.54 12.86 -5.08
C SER A 183 1.87 14.23 -5.65
N ASN A 184 2.64 14.25 -6.75
CA ASN A 184 3.00 15.45 -7.49
C ASN A 184 3.06 15.18 -8.99
N TYR A 185 3.01 16.25 -9.79
CA TYR A 185 3.26 16.25 -11.23
C TYR A 185 4.22 17.39 -11.52
N GLY A 186 5.53 17.08 -11.50
CA GLY A 186 6.60 18.06 -11.62
C GLY A 186 6.75 18.92 -10.37
N ASP A 187 6.42 20.20 -10.47
CA ASP A 187 6.52 21.18 -9.38
C ASP A 187 5.20 21.40 -8.60
N LYS A 188 4.14 20.63 -8.91
CA LYS A 188 2.79 20.82 -8.37
C LYS A 188 2.32 19.62 -7.58
N TRP A 189 2.11 19.79 -6.27
CA TRP A 189 1.38 18.86 -5.42
C TRP A 189 -0.13 19.04 -5.58
N LEU A 190 -0.91 18.04 -5.20
CA LEU A 190 -2.36 17.96 -5.48
C LEU A 190 -3.20 19.12 -4.91
N GLY A 191 -2.69 19.86 -3.93
CA GLY A 191 -3.34 21.10 -3.45
C GLY A 191 -3.14 22.34 -4.34
N HIS A 192 -2.36 22.24 -5.43
CA HIS A 192 -2.11 23.37 -6.33
C HIS A 192 -3.38 23.79 -7.07
N ALA A 193 -3.58 25.09 -7.25
CA ALA A 193 -4.79 25.66 -7.85
C ALA A 193 -5.09 25.13 -9.27
N PHE A 194 -4.08 24.72 -10.00
CA PHE A 194 -4.21 24.12 -11.34
C PHE A 194 -5.16 22.91 -11.34
N TYR A 195 -5.15 22.08 -10.28
CA TYR A 195 -5.97 20.88 -10.20
C TYR A 195 -7.41 21.11 -9.70
N LYS A 196 -7.74 22.37 -9.37
CA LYS A 196 -9.05 22.67 -8.80
C LYS A 196 -10.22 22.15 -9.63
N PRO A 197 -10.31 22.40 -10.97
CA PRO A 197 -11.44 21.91 -11.77
C PRO A 197 -11.53 20.38 -11.79
N ILE A 198 -10.39 19.70 -11.86
CA ILE A 198 -10.29 18.24 -11.87
C ILE A 198 -10.81 17.67 -10.54
N LEU A 199 -10.34 18.23 -9.43
CA LEU A 199 -10.74 17.76 -8.09
C LEU A 199 -12.21 18.10 -7.78
N GLU A 200 -12.75 19.19 -8.30
CA GLU A 200 -14.17 19.51 -8.21
C GLU A 200 -15.05 18.49 -8.94
N GLU A 201 -14.65 18.02 -10.13
CA GLU A 201 -15.34 16.94 -10.84
C GLU A 201 -15.25 15.61 -10.08
N LEU A 202 -14.07 15.26 -9.56
CA LEU A 202 -13.89 14.07 -8.72
C LEU A 202 -14.73 14.13 -7.45
N ASN A 203 -14.87 15.32 -6.85
CA ASN A 203 -15.77 15.53 -5.71
C ASN A 203 -17.24 15.35 -6.09
N ARG A 204 -17.68 15.90 -7.21
CA ARG A 204 -19.04 15.73 -7.72
C ARG A 204 -19.39 14.25 -7.93
N ARG A 205 -18.43 13.44 -8.37
CA ARG A 205 -18.55 12.00 -8.56
C ARG A 205 -18.40 11.21 -7.26
N LYS A 206 -18.06 11.85 -6.13
CA LYS A 206 -17.76 11.20 -4.84
C LYS A 206 -16.66 10.13 -4.98
N ALA A 207 -15.65 10.45 -5.79
CA ALA A 207 -14.62 9.52 -6.17
C ALA A 207 -13.78 9.03 -4.98
N VAL A 208 -13.36 7.77 -5.05
CA VAL A 208 -12.21 7.28 -4.27
C VAL A 208 -10.95 7.63 -5.05
N ILE A 209 -10.00 8.27 -4.38
CA ILE A 209 -8.71 8.65 -4.98
C ILE A 209 -7.60 7.97 -4.19
N PHE A 210 -6.94 7.01 -4.83
CA PHE A 210 -5.70 6.42 -4.35
C PHE A 210 -4.54 7.32 -4.76
N VAL A 211 -3.73 7.76 -3.79
CA VAL A 211 -2.58 8.62 -4.02
C VAL A 211 -1.31 7.85 -3.77
N HIS A 212 -0.55 7.62 -4.84
CA HIS A 212 0.77 7.00 -4.77
C HIS A 212 1.87 8.07 -4.85
N PRO A 213 2.94 8.00 -4.05
CA PRO A 213 4.01 8.98 -4.07
C PRO A 213 4.88 8.89 -5.32
N LEU A 214 5.36 10.04 -5.74
CA LEU A 214 6.39 10.20 -6.75
C LEU A 214 7.51 11.05 -6.16
N VAL A 215 8.76 10.67 -6.38
CA VAL A 215 9.90 11.48 -5.89
C VAL A 215 9.82 12.89 -6.49
N ALA A 216 9.80 13.90 -5.63
CA ALA A 216 9.76 15.28 -6.09
C ALA A 216 11.09 15.67 -6.75
N SER A 217 11.03 16.44 -7.83
CA SER A 217 12.21 16.87 -8.61
C SER A 217 13.24 17.64 -7.78
N CYS A 218 12.82 18.34 -6.71
CA CYS A 218 13.71 19.02 -5.78
C CYS A 218 14.64 18.09 -5.00
N CYS A 219 14.29 16.77 -4.91
CA CYS A 219 14.90 15.86 -3.95
C CYS A 219 15.59 14.65 -4.62
N ASP A 220 15.50 14.54 -5.92
CA ASP A 220 16.00 13.41 -6.71
C ASP A 220 17.53 13.27 -6.66
N ALA A 221 18.24 14.38 -6.44
CA ALA A 221 19.70 14.43 -6.51
C ALA A 221 20.43 14.31 -5.16
N HIS A 222 19.73 14.24 -4.03
CA HIS A 222 20.34 14.55 -2.74
C HIS A 222 20.70 13.35 -1.85
N LEU A 223 20.30 12.14 -2.21
CA LEU A 223 20.77 10.94 -1.48
C LEU A 223 22.07 10.42 -2.08
N SER A 224 23.16 11.16 -1.83
CA SER A 224 24.50 10.87 -2.35
C SER A 224 25.17 9.61 -1.78
N VAL A 225 24.47 8.86 -0.91
CA VAL A 225 25.01 7.67 -0.22
C VAL A 225 24.51 6.35 -0.82
N GLY A 226 24.01 6.35 -2.06
CA GLY A 226 23.51 5.14 -2.71
C GLY A 226 22.22 4.60 -2.11
N ALA A 227 21.51 5.38 -1.29
CA ALA A 227 20.22 5.00 -0.76
C ALA A 227 19.14 5.12 -1.85
N PHE A 228 18.25 4.15 -1.91
CA PHE A 228 17.09 4.21 -2.79
C PHE A 228 16.21 5.40 -2.39
N PRO A 229 15.79 6.26 -3.32
CA PRO A 229 14.89 7.39 -3.01
C PRO A 229 13.60 6.94 -2.32
N ALA A 230 13.14 5.74 -2.59
CA ALA A 230 11.96 5.15 -1.97
C ALA A 230 12.05 5.06 -0.43
N ILE A 231 13.23 5.01 0.15
CA ILE A 231 13.41 4.90 1.60
C ILE A 231 12.95 6.16 2.34
N ILE A 232 13.22 7.33 1.79
CA ILE A 232 12.96 8.62 2.45
C ILE A 232 11.99 9.47 1.61
N GLU A 233 12.29 9.66 0.32
CA GLU A 233 11.57 10.66 -0.49
C GLU A 233 10.11 10.26 -0.74
N VAL A 234 9.85 8.98 -0.96
CA VAL A 234 8.51 8.44 -1.21
C VAL A 234 7.56 8.73 -0.03
N PRO A 235 7.84 8.34 1.23
CA PRO A 235 6.96 8.68 2.35
C PRO A 235 6.90 10.18 2.63
N HIS A 236 7.97 10.93 2.39
CA HIS A 236 7.94 12.39 2.57
C HIS A 236 7.10 13.08 1.49
N ASP A 237 7.05 12.56 0.27
CA ASP A 237 6.24 13.19 -0.77
C ASP A 237 4.73 12.91 -0.57
N THR A 238 4.36 11.73 -0.07
CA THR A 238 3.00 11.50 0.45
C THR A 238 2.63 12.55 1.50
N THR A 239 3.54 12.85 2.40
CA THR A 239 3.34 13.88 3.43
C THR A 239 3.17 15.28 2.83
N ARG A 240 4.02 15.66 1.86
CA ARG A 240 3.93 16.95 1.17
C ARG A 240 2.58 17.15 0.50
N THR A 241 2.07 16.14 -0.19
CA THR A 241 0.79 16.25 -0.87
C THR A 241 -0.39 16.34 0.11
N ILE A 242 -0.38 15.58 1.21
CA ILE A 242 -1.41 15.71 2.25
C ILE A 242 -1.41 17.11 2.85
N VAL A 243 -0.23 17.65 3.18
CA VAL A 243 -0.10 19.02 3.69
C VAL A 243 -0.53 20.06 2.67
N SER A 244 -0.18 19.86 1.38
CA SER A 244 -0.62 20.73 0.28
C SER A 244 -2.15 20.76 0.16
N LEU A 245 -2.82 19.60 0.21
CA LEU A 245 -4.28 19.50 0.19
C LEU A 245 -4.94 20.15 1.42
N LEU A 246 -4.33 19.98 2.59
CA LEU A 246 -4.79 20.61 3.83
C LEU A 246 -4.70 22.14 3.72
N LEU A 247 -3.50 22.67 3.46
CA LEU A 247 -3.24 24.12 3.51
C LEU A 247 -3.92 24.88 2.38
N SER A 248 -4.18 24.26 1.24
CA SER A 248 -5.00 24.86 0.16
C SER A 248 -6.49 24.91 0.52
N GLY A 249 -6.91 24.25 1.62
CA GLY A 249 -8.32 24.08 2.00
C GLY A 249 -9.07 23.09 1.09
N THR A 250 -8.38 22.32 0.28
CA THR A 250 -9.00 21.33 -0.63
C THR A 250 -9.72 20.25 0.16
N LEU A 251 -9.10 19.72 1.22
CA LEU A 251 -9.74 18.72 2.10
C LEU A 251 -11.04 19.22 2.70
N THR A 252 -11.10 20.49 3.06
CA THR A 252 -12.27 21.10 3.68
C THR A 252 -13.38 21.42 2.68
N ARG A 253 -13.03 21.86 1.48
CA ARG A 253 -14.03 22.21 0.45
C ARG A 253 -14.59 21.01 -0.28
N LEU A 254 -13.76 19.97 -0.52
CA LEU A 254 -14.12 18.82 -1.36
C LEU A 254 -14.33 17.57 -0.49
N ARG A 255 -15.39 17.61 0.32
CA ARG A 255 -15.70 16.63 1.39
C ARG A 255 -16.17 15.26 0.86
N ASP A 256 -16.65 15.20 -0.37
CA ASP A 256 -17.18 13.95 -0.93
C ASP A 256 -16.08 13.05 -1.51
N ILE A 257 -14.89 13.60 -1.79
CA ILE A 257 -13.71 12.79 -2.17
C ILE A 257 -13.31 11.88 -0.99
N LYS A 258 -13.11 10.61 -1.30
CA LYS A 258 -12.54 9.62 -0.37
C LYS A 258 -11.06 9.45 -0.70
N TRP A 259 -10.21 10.13 0.03
CA TRP A 259 -8.76 10.06 -0.16
C TRP A 259 -8.19 8.80 0.50
N LEU A 260 -7.44 7.99 -0.25
CA LEU A 260 -6.66 6.85 0.23
C LEU A 260 -5.18 7.12 -0.06
N PHE A 261 -4.40 7.28 0.99
CA PHE A 261 -2.96 7.56 0.90
C PHE A 261 -2.15 6.31 1.20
N SER A 262 -1.15 6.06 0.36
CA SER A 262 -0.22 4.95 0.50
C SER A 262 0.70 5.07 1.72
N HIS A 263 1.27 3.94 2.13
CA HIS A 263 2.33 3.82 3.14
C HIS A 263 1.98 4.47 4.49
N GLY A 264 0.78 4.24 4.98
CA GLY A 264 0.31 4.81 6.26
C GLY A 264 0.25 6.35 6.28
N GLY A 265 0.19 6.99 5.09
CA GLY A 265 0.22 8.45 4.96
C GLY A 265 1.61 9.06 5.11
N GLY A 266 2.66 8.25 4.86
CA GLY A 266 4.04 8.68 4.94
C GLY A 266 4.44 9.06 6.36
N THR A 267 4.92 10.29 6.56
CA THR A 267 5.35 10.79 7.88
C THR A 267 4.28 11.62 8.60
N ILE A 268 3.04 11.68 8.09
CA ILE A 268 1.95 12.42 8.74
C ILE A 268 1.72 11.95 10.19
N PRO A 269 1.70 10.65 10.52
CA PRO A 269 1.49 10.23 11.90
C PRO A 269 2.55 10.79 12.88
N PHE A 270 3.77 10.97 12.42
CA PHE A 270 4.86 11.58 13.21
C PHE A 270 4.74 13.11 13.26
N LEU A 271 4.35 13.76 12.15
CA LEU A 271 4.37 15.21 12.01
C LEU A 271 3.06 15.91 12.42
N ALA A 272 1.99 15.17 12.67
CA ALA A 272 0.66 15.76 12.94
C ALA A 272 0.69 16.82 14.03
N GLY A 273 1.27 16.51 15.20
CA GLY A 273 1.38 17.46 16.30
C GLY A 273 2.26 18.67 15.98
N ARG A 274 3.31 18.48 15.16
CA ARG A 274 4.14 19.60 14.69
C ARG A 274 3.35 20.53 13.75
N ILE A 275 2.57 19.95 12.83
CA ILE A 275 1.73 20.72 11.90
C ILE A 275 0.70 21.52 12.70
N GLU A 276 0.01 20.91 13.66
CA GLU A 276 -0.93 21.60 14.56
C GLU A 276 -0.26 22.73 15.31
N GLY A 277 0.90 22.50 15.92
CA GLY A 277 1.62 23.49 16.70
C GLY A 277 2.03 24.73 15.91
N PHE A 278 2.35 24.58 14.62
CA PHE A 278 2.69 25.74 13.76
C PHE A 278 1.48 26.66 13.48
N TYR A 279 0.27 26.17 13.65
CA TYR A 279 -0.98 26.93 13.45
C TYR A 279 -1.71 27.25 14.77
N ASP A 280 -1.16 26.86 15.91
CA ASP A 280 -1.65 27.28 17.23
C ASP A 280 -0.92 28.56 17.70
N PRO A 281 -1.60 29.71 17.81
CA PRO A 281 -1.00 30.95 18.26
C PRO A 281 -0.41 30.89 19.69
N LYS A 282 -0.83 29.92 20.51
CA LYS A 282 -0.30 29.71 21.86
C LYS A 282 1.01 28.94 21.82
N ALA A 283 1.18 28.03 20.84
CA ALA A 283 2.38 27.21 20.70
C ALA A 283 3.46 27.88 19.83
N PHE A 284 3.05 28.66 18.81
CA PHE A 284 3.96 29.30 17.88
C PHE A 284 3.61 30.76 17.63
N SER A 285 4.49 31.68 18.01
CA SER A 285 4.27 33.13 17.87
C SER A 285 4.07 33.58 16.41
N GLY A 286 4.68 32.86 15.44
CA GLY A 286 4.52 33.11 14.00
C GLY A 286 3.15 32.69 13.43
N ALA A 287 2.34 31.98 14.20
CA ALA A 287 0.99 31.56 13.81
C ALA A 287 -0.03 32.69 13.89
N LYS A 288 0.34 33.84 14.45
CA LYS A 288 -0.57 34.98 14.62
C LYS A 288 -1.19 35.41 13.28
N GLY A 289 -2.52 35.29 13.17
CA GLY A 289 -3.25 35.56 11.92
C GLY A 289 -3.25 34.41 10.92
N ARG A 290 -2.61 33.28 11.21
CA ARG A 290 -2.55 32.09 10.35
C ARG A 290 -3.31 30.90 10.92
N GLY A 291 -4.27 31.12 11.81
CA GLY A 291 -5.05 30.02 12.42
C GLY A 291 -5.72 29.14 11.38
N PRO A 292 -6.07 27.88 11.72
CA PRO A 292 -6.57 26.88 10.79
C PRO A 292 -8.00 27.15 10.29
N ASN A 293 -8.67 28.21 10.76
CA ASN A 293 -10.09 28.47 10.51
C ASN A 293 -10.48 28.55 9.02
N GLY A 294 -9.54 28.91 8.13
CA GLY A 294 -9.78 28.97 6.68
C GLY A 294 -9.62 27.64 5.93
N PHE A 295 -8.84 26.70 6.48
CA PHE A 295 -8.51 25.44 5.81
C PHE A 295 -8.78 24.17 6.65
N ALA A 296 -8.99 24.30 7.94
CA ALA A 296 -9.34 23.19 8.85
C ALA A 296 -10.19 23.71 10.02
N PRO A 297 -11.46 24.10 9.78
CA PRO A 297 -12.31 24.71 10.79
C PRO A 297 -12.59 23.77 11.97
N ASP A 298 -12.61 22.46 11.74
CA ASP A 298 -12.81 21.43 12.75
C ASP A 298 -11.49 20.96 13.41
N GLY A 299 -10.37 21.58 13.03
CA GLY A 299 -9.02 21.26 13.48
C GLY A 299 -8.26 20.33 12.52
N ILE A 300 -6.94 20.45 12.52
CA ILE A 300 -6.04 19.72 11.61
C ILE A 300 -6.12 18.21 11.84
N ALA A 301 -6.16 17.76 13.11
CA ALA A 301 -6.34 16.35 13.43
C ALA A 301 -7.66 15.78 12.90
N ALA A 302 -8.73 16.57 12.91
CA ALA A 302 -10.02 16.16 12.35
C ALA A 302 -9.92 15.91 10.84
N GLU A 303 -9.17 16.74 10.10
CA GLU A 303 -8.94 16.53 8.68
C GLU A 303 -8.17 15.22 8.43
N PHE A 304 -7.09 14.96 9.16
CA PHE A 304 -6.32 13.73 9.02
C PHE A 304 -7.13 12.46 9.36
N ARG A 305 -8.00 12.52 10.37
CA ARG A 305 -8.88 11.39 10.75
C ARG A 305 -9.90 11.00 9.71
N ARG A 306 -10.16 11.83 8.72
CA ARG A 306 -11.13 11.57 7.64
C ARG A 306 -10.51 10.94 6.43
N LEU A 307 -9.18 10.95 6.33
CA LEU A 307 -8.43 10.34 5.25
C LEU A 307 -8.35 8.82 5.48
N HIS A 308 -8.20 8.08 4.40
CA HIS A 308 -7.91 6.65 4.45
C HIS A 308 -6.43 6.44 4.18
N TYR A 309 -5.90 5.35 4.71
CA TYR A 309 -4.49 4.99 4.62
C TYR A 309 -4.36 3.50 4.36
N ASP A 310 -3.37 3.07 3.56
CA ASP A 310 -3.06 1.65 3.45
C ASP A 310 -1.93 1.22 4.41
N THR A 311 -1.72 -0.09 4.51
CA THR A 311 -0.68 -0.66 5.38
C THR A 311 0.61 -0.97 4.65
N ALA A 312 0.71 -0.71 3.34
CA ALA A 312 1.90 -1.03 2.57
C ALA A 312 3.16 -0.43 3.21
N ASN A 313 4.12 -1.27 3.53
CA ASN A 313 5.36 -0.86 4.22
C ASN A 313 5.18 -0.08 5.54
N ALA A 314 3.99 -0.13 6.14
CA ALA A 314 3.69 0.56 7.40
C ALA A 314 3.33 -0.41 8.55
N THR A 315 3.52 -1.72 8.38
CA THR A 315 3.18 -2.76 9.37
C THR A 315 4.14 -2.84 10.55
N HIS A 316 5.26 -2.11 10.52
CA HIS A 316 6.17 -2.04 11.67
C HIS A 316 5.43 -1.52 12.92
N PRO A 317 5.62 -2.14 14.12
CA PRO A 317 4.87 -1.79 15.33
C PRO A 317 4.88 -0.31 15.68
N ALA A 318 6.01 0.40 15.51
CA ALA A 318 6.11 1.83 15.79
C ALA A 318 5.27 2.67 14.80
N ALA A 319 5.27 2.32 13.51
CA ALA A 319 4.50 3.02 12.49
C ALA A 319 3.00 2.82 12.72
N MET A 320 2.57 1.57 12.95
CA MET A 320 1.17 1.26 13.23
C MET A 320 0.68 1.89 14.53
N ALA A 321 1.50 1.92 15.58
CA ALA A 321 1.13 2.60 16.83
C ALA A 321 0.92 4.10 16.62
N ALA A 322 1.77 4.76 15.84
CA ALA A 322 1.59 6.17 15.49
C ALA A 322 0.31 6.40 14.67
N LEU A 323 0.04 5.54 13.67
CA LEU A 323 -1.17 5.61 12.86
C LEU A 323 -2.45 5.39 13.69
N GLN A 324 -2.45 4.40 14.60
CA GLN A 324 -3.57 4.13 15.52
C GLN A 324 -3.89 5.32 16.44
N LYS A 325 -2.89 6.14 16.78
CA LYS A 325 -3.10 7.36 17.58
C LYS A 325 -3.68 8.50 16.76
N LEU A 326 -3.42 8.51 15.46
CA LEU A 326 -3.86 9.55 14.55
C LEU A 326 -5.29 9.31 14.05
N VAL A 327 -5.60 8.07 13.63
CA VAL A 327 -6.86 7.74 12.95
C VAL A 327 -7.53 6.50 13.53
N PRO A 328 -8.87 6.36 13.42
CA PRO A 328 -9.55 5.12 13.72
C PRO A 328 -9.16 4.04 12.71
N MET A 329 -9.03 2.80 13.16
CA MET A 329 -8.63 1.68 12.28
C MET A 329 -9.63 1.39 11.17
N SER A 330 -10.86 1.91 11.25
CA SER A 330 -11.84 1.89 10.15
C SER A 330 -11.43 2.71 8.92
N GLN A 331 -10.40 3.54 9.03
CA GLN A 331 -9.82 4.33 7.94
C GLN A 331 -8.57 3.67 7.33
N VAL A 332 -8.20 2.48 7.81
CA VAL A 332 -7.00 1.78 7.33
C VAL A 332 -7.40 0.57 6.50
N THR A 333 -6.81 0.42 5.31
CA THR A 333 -6.99 -0.73 4.41
C THR A 333 -5.70 -1.53 4.31
N TYR A 334 -5.81 -2.81 3.96
CA TYR A 334 -4.64 -3.62 3.65
C TYR A 334 -4.04 -3.19 2.31
N GLY A 335 -2.70 -3.10 2.25
CA GLY A 335 -1.93 -2.82 1.05
C GLY A 335 -0.60 -3.55 1.08
N THR A 336 -0.12 -4.04 -0.06
CA THR A 336 1.15 -4.79 -0.16
C THR A 336 2.28 -4.02 -0.82
N ASP A 337 1.98 -3.09 -1.69
CA ASP A 337 2.95 -2.46 -2.60
C ASP A 337 3.61 -3.52 -3.55
N TYR A 338 2.81 -4.54 -3.93
CA TYR A 338 3.25 -5.56 -4.90
C TYR A 338 3.66 -4.87 -6.23
N PRO A 339 4.77 -5.25 -6.88
CA PRO A 339 5.66 -6.40 -6.61
C PRO A 339 6.90 -6.07 -5.77
N TYR A 340 6.99 -4.90 -5.16
CA TYR A 340 8.23 -4.42 -4.52
C TYR A 340 8.57 -5.16 -3.22
N PHE A 341 7.55 -5.58 -2.47
CA PHE A 341 7.71 -6.21 -1.17
C PHE A 341 7.09 -7.60 -1.14
N ALA A 342 7.68 -8.48 -0.33
CA ALA A 342 7.10 -9.78 -0.04
C ALA A 342 5.77 -9.63 0.72
N PHE A 343 4.86 -10.59 0.53
CA PHE A 343 3.54 -10.59 1.18
C PHE A 343 3.56 -10.88 2.69
N ASP A 344 4.74 -10.95 3.31
CA ASP A 344 4.90 -11.19 4.76
C ASP A 344 4.28 -10.08 5.64
N GLN A 345 4.03 -8.90 5.06
CA GLN A 345 3.36 -7.79 5.74
C GLN A 345 2.01 -8.18 6.35
N PHE A 346 1.30 -9.13 5.75
CA PHE A 346 0.05 -9.65 6.31
C PHE A 346 0.28 -10.43 7.62
N ARG A 347 1.33 -11.22 7.68
CA ARG A 347 1.73 -11.93 8.91
C ARG A 347 2.15 -10.93 9.99
N GLU A 348 2.92 -9.90 9.63
CA GLU A 348 3.32 -8.84 10.55
C GLU A 348 2.12 -8.11 11.13
N LEU A 349 1.16 -7.73 10.28
CA LEU A 349 -0.10 -7.08 10.71
C LEU A 349 -0.85 -7.89 11.75
N ARG A 350 -0.95 -9.22 11.58
CA ARG A 350 -1.59 -10.12 12.53
C ARG A 350 -0.85 -10.24 13.87
N GLN A 351 0.45 -9.98 13.89
CA GLN A 351 1.29 -10.04 15.10
C GLN A 351 1.23 -8.74 15.93
N LEU A 352 0.61 -7.68 15.42
CA LEU A 352 0.53 -6.38 16.11
C LEU A 352 -0.43 -6.36 17.31
N GLY A 353 -1.21 -7.41 17.54
CA GLY A 353 -2.17 -7.46 18.64
C GLY A 353 -3.34 -6.50 18.48
N LEU A 354 -3.74 -6.19 17.25
CA LEU A 354 -4.93 -5.41 16.96
C LEU A 354 -6.20 -6.10 17.48
N ALA A 355 -7.22 -5.34 17.84
CA ALA A 355 -8.52 -5.91 18.11
C ALA A 355 -9.04 -6.69 16.89
N ALA A 356 -9.70 -7.84 17.11
CA ALA A 356 -10.14 -8.71 16.01
C ALA A 356 -11.03 -7.97 14.99
N ALA A 357 -11.88 -7.05 15.47
CA ALA A 357 -12.73 -6.24 14.59
C ALA A 357 -11.93 -5.26 13.72
N ASP A 358 -10.86 -4.66 14.27
CA ASP A 358 -9.97 -3.77 13.52
C ASP A 358 -9.17 -4.55 12.47
N LEU A 359 -8.64 -5.71 12.85
CA LEU A 359 -7.93 -6.57 11.91
C LEU A 359 -8.83 -7.01 10.76
N ALA A 360 -10.03 -7.53 11.03
CA ALA A 360 -11.01 -7.89 10.00
C ALA A 360 -11.43 -6.69 9.13
N GLY A 361 -11.51 -5.51 9.76
CA GLY A 361 -11.73 -4.25 9.06
C GLY A 361 -10.62 -3.97 8.05
N ILE A 362 -9.37 -4.04 8.46
CA ILE A 362 -8.19 -3.79 7.62
C ILE A 362 -8.09 -4.86 6.51
N GLU A 363 -8.27 -6.13 6.83
CA GLU A 363 -8.18 -7.24 5.87
C GLU A 363 -9.11 -7.05 4.66
N SER A 364 -10.36 -6.62 4.89
CA SER A 364 -11.33 -6.45 3.79
C SER A 364 -12.44 -5.44 4.07
N GLY A 365 -13.01 -5.43 5.28
CA GLY A 365 -14.23 -4.69 5.58
C GLY A 365 -14.14 -3.18 5.30
N ASN A 366 -12.96 -2.57 5.48
CA ASN A 366 -12.74 -1.14 5.22
C ASN A 366 -12.67 -0.88 3.71
N ALA A 367 -11.96 -1.75 2.97
CA ALA A 367 -11.90 -1.67 1.51
C ALA A 367 -13.28 -1.87 0.89
N GLU A 368 -14.10 -2.80 1.37
CA GLU A 368 -15.47 -3.02 0.91
C GLU A 368 -16.42 -1.84 1.18
N ARG A 369 -16.19 -1.11 2.27
CA ARG A 369 -16.95 0.13 2.54
C ARG A 369 -16.52 1.25 1.61
N LEU A 370 -15.21 1.35 1.34
CA LEU A 370 -14.63 2.37 0.49
C LEU A 370 -14.97 2.12 -0.99
N LEU A 371 -14.92 0.87 -1.43
CA LEU A 371 -15.09 0.40 -2.80
C LEU A 371 -16.24 -0.64 -2.86
N PRO A 372 -17.51 -0.22 -2.85
CA PRO A 372 -18.66 -1.12 -2.68
C PRO A 372 -18.78 -2.22 -3.73
N ARG A 373 -18.20 -2.05 -4.93
CA ARG A 373 -18.21 -3.08 -6.00
C ARG A 373 -17.38 -4.31 -5.62
N LEU A 374 -16.46 -4.19 -4.66
CA LEU A 374 -15.62 -5.30 -4.19
C LEU A 374 -16.31 -6.20 -3.15
N LYS A 375 -17.57 -5.94 -2.81
CA LYS A 375 -18.35 -6.76 -1.85
C LYS A 375 -18.82 -8.12 -2.38
N THR A 376 -18.49 -8.47 -3.59
CA THR A 376 -18.96 -9.71 -4.24
C THR A 376 -18.39 -10.98 -3.63
#